data_d399de9f9f682a2796377d87ed7f3e19
#
_entry.id   d399de9f9f682a2796377d87ed7f3e19
#
_cell.length_a   1.000
_cell.length_b   1.000
_cell.length_c   1.000
_cell.angle_alpha   90.00
_cell.angle_beta   90.00
_cell.angle_gamma   90.00
#
_symmetry.space_group_name_H-M   'P 1'
#
loop_
_entity.id
_entity.type
_entity.pdbx_description
1 polymer ?
#
loop_
_entity_poly.entity_id
_entity_poly.type
_entity_poly.pdbx_seq_one_letter_code
_entity_poly.pdbx_strand_id
1 'polypeptide(L)'
;VVRQVGLPGTNTGAREGDSYGIDTGLPTGKNPVKVSFPIFLWPKAVIDAKSMTSKNAAVRGADHLSHNIKFIWNTQGNTLINQHGGINQLRKILEDDKLVETIVVVDNQMTPSAKFADYVLPDTMNQEIDELEGDAYAVGDYNYLIACPKAADILWDQRPNFEIMREMAKRFGVEDKYTEGRTY
;
A
#
# COMPACT_ATOMS: atom_id res chain seq x y z
N VAL A 1 8.01 -9.34 6.18
CA VAL A 1 7.06 -8.38 5.55
C VAL A 1 6.07 -7.95 6.60
N VAL A 2 5.83 -6.68 6.72
CA VAL A 2 4.88 -6.10 7.67
C VAL A 2 3.76 -5.42 6.89
N ARG A 3 2.54 -5.79 7.21
CA ARG A 3 1.36 -5.15 6.63
C ARG A 3 1.09 -3.84 7.35
N GLN A 4 0.91 -2.79 6.59
CA GLN A 4 0.45 -1.53 7.10
C GLN A 4 -1.07 -1.54 7.26
N VAL A 5 -1.57 -1.00 8.34
CA VAL A 5 -3.01 -0.87 8.60
C VAL A 5 -3.37 0.58 8.89
N GLY A 6 -4.56 0.97 8.51
CA GLY A 6 -5.09 2.28 8.81
C GLY A 6 -5.37 2.52 10.29
N LEU A 7 -5.87 3.67 10.61
CA LEU A 7 -6.20 4.05 11.98
C LEU A 7 -7.25 3.11 12.59
N PRO A 8 -7.17 2.84 13.90
CA PRO A 8 -8.24 2.15 14.61
C PRO A 8 -9.57 2.88 14.43
N GLY A 9 -10.60 2.14 14.04
CA GLY A 9 -11.93 2.71 13.78
C GLY A 9 -12.16 3.22 12.36
N THR A 10 -11.14 3.23 11.51
CA THR A 10 -11.33 3.48 10.07
C THR A 10 -11.28 2.17 9.32
N ASN A 11 -12.15 2.02 8.34
CA ASN A 11 -12.27 0.81 7.56
C ASN A 11 -11.26 0.75 6.42
N THR A 12 -10.02 0.95 6.71
CA THR A 12 -8.98 1.03 5.70
C THR A 12 -8.37 -0.33 5.38
N GLY A 13 -9.18 -1.28 4.99
CA GLY A 13 -8.72 -2.60 4.55
C GLY A 13 -7.78 -3.30 5.53
N ALA A 14 -7.88 -2.94 6.78
CA ALA A 14 -6.92 -3.29 7.79
C ALA A 14 -7.05 -4.71 8.28
N ARG A 15 -8.18 -5.33 8.04
CA ARG A 15 -8.44 -6.68 8.52
C ARG A 15 -9.04 -7.52 7.41
N GLU A 16 -8.50 -8.72 7.28
CA GLU A 16 -9.15 -9.77 6.55
C GLU A 16 -10.53 -10.02 7.21
N GLY A 17 -11.61 -9.73 6.49
CA GLY A 17 -12.98 -9.89 6.97
C GLY A 17 -13.57 -8.72 7.77
N ASP A 18 -12.81 -7.66 8.03
CA ASP A 18 -13.34 -6.42 8.60
C ASP A 18 -13.66 -5.40 7.50
N SER A 19 -14.53 -5.73 6.63
CA SER A 19 -15.37 -4.72 6.00
C SER A 19 -16.41 -4.30 7.03
N TYR A 20 -16.67 -3.04 7.23
CA TYR A 20 -17.72 -2.53 8.12
C TYR A 20 -19.12 -2.93 7.61
N GLY A 21 -19.39 -4.22 7.64
CA GLY A 21 -20.65 -4.78 7.21
C GLY A 21 -20.88 -4.75 5.71
N ILE A 22 -19.90 -4.36 4.91
CA ILE A 22 -20.01 -4.30 3.47
C ILE A 22 -19.26 -5.47 2.86
N ASP A 23 -19.97 -6.54 2.65
CA ASP A 23 -19.53 -7.59 1.75
C ASP A 23 -19.89 -7.14 0.32
N THR A 24 -18.90 -6.70 -0.43
CA THR A 24 -19.09 -6.37 -1.85
C THR A 24 -19.32 -7.61 -2.70
N GLY A 25 -19.24 -8.82 -2.13
CA GLY A 25 -19.27 -10.07 -2.86
C GLY A 25 -18.04 -10.31 -3.74
N LEU A 26 -17.05 -9.44 -3.69
CA LEU A 26 -15.80 -9.62 -4.43
C LEU A 26 -14.90 -10.62 -3.69
N PRO A 27 -14.23 -11.53 -4.42
CA PRO A 27 -13.33 -12.49 -3.83
C PRO A 27 -12.17 -11.78 -3.09
N THR A 28 -11.94 -12.15 -1.84
CA THR A 28 -10.80 -11.67 -1.07
C THR A 28 -9.81 -12.80 -0.85
N GLY A 29 -8.55 -12.58 -1.21
CA GLY A 29 -7.47 -13.51 -0.93
C GLY A 29 -7.09 -13.56 0.54
N LYS A 30 -6.34 -14.59 0.94
CA LYS A 30 -5.76 -14.68 2.28
C LYS A 30 -4.39 -14.02 2.30
N ASN A 31 -4.23 -12.96 3.09
CA ASN A 31 -2.93 -12.36 3.31
C ASN A 31 -2.08 -13.24 4.27
N PRO A 32 -0.95 -13.80 3.81
CA PRO A 32 -0.08 -14.62 4.66
C PRO A 32 0.64 -13.79 5.73
N VAL A 33 0.74 -12.48 5.55
CA VAL A 33 1.43 -11.58 6.48
C VAL A 33 0.50 -11.24 7.64
N LYS A 34 0.83 -11.75 8.81
CA LYS A 34 0.04 -11.54 10.03
C LYS A 34 0.41 -10.28 10.79
N VAL A 35 1.66 -9.85 10.69
CA VAL A 35 2.18 -8.71 11.44
C VAL A 35 1.77 -7.41 10.79
N SER A 36 1.22 -6.51 11.58
CA SER A 36 0.79 -5.19 11.14
C SER A 36 1.00 -4.14 12.23
N PHE A 37 1.10 -2.88 11.81
CA PHE A 37 1.18 -1.72 12.69
C PHE A 37 0.53 -0.50 12.01
N PRO A 38 0.15 0.55 12.77
CA PRO A 38 -0.44 1.76 12.19
C PRO A 38 0.48 2.46 11.19
N ILE A 39 -0.09 2.88 10.07
CA ILE A 39 0.63 3.50 8.94
C ILE A 39 1.53 4.66 9.39
N PHE A 40 1.05 5.50 10.30
CA PHE A 40 1.79 6.68 10.74
C PHE A 40 3.04 6.39 11.58
N LEU A 41 3.26 5.14 11.94
CA LEU A 41 4.43 4.72 12.70
C LEU A 41 5.55 4.13 11.84
N TRP A 42 5.43 4.19 10.50
CA TRP A 42 6.48 3.71 9.61
C TRP A 42 7.87 4.32 9.88
N PRO A 43 8.00 5.62 10.26
CA PRO A 43 9.31 6.17 10.55
C PRO A 43 9.97 5.51 11.75
N LYS A 44 9.18 5.19 12.79
CA LYS A 44 9.67 4.45 13.95
C LYS A 44 10.03 3.02 13.58
N ALA A 45 9.26 2.39 12.70
CA ALA A 45 9.56 1.04 12.21
C ALA A 45 10.84 0.96 11.36
N VAL A 46 11.25 2.06 10.74
CA VAL A 46 12.55 2.18 10.07
C VAL A 46 13.69 2.33 11.10
N ILE A 47 13.51 3.18 12.11
CA ILE A 47 14.58 3.53 13.04
C ILE A 47 14.77 2.47 14.13
N ASP A 48 13.68 2.04 14.78
CA ASP A 48 13.71 1.20 15.97
C ASP A 48 12.44 0.31 16.05
N ALA A 49 12.33 -0.61 15.11
CA ALA A 49 11.19 -1.52 15.02
C ALA A 49 11.06 -2.40 16.26
N LYS A 50 12.17 -2.87 16.84
CA LYS A 50 12.15 -3.78 17.99
C LYS A 50 11.51 -3.18 19.24
N SER A 51 11.55 -1.85 19.38
CA SER A 51 10.86 -1.16 20.47
C SER A 51 9.35 -1.05 20.27
N MET A 52 8.84 -1.35 19.06
CA MET A 52 7.43 -1.27 18.74
C MET A 52 6.70 -2.54 19.17
N THR A 53 5.78 -2.40 20.12
CA THR A 53 5.02 -3.49 20.69
C THR A 53 3.51 -3.28 20.50
N SER A 54 2.74 -4.29 20.86
CA SER A 54 1.28 -4.18 20.89
C SER A 54 0.77 -3.08 21.83
N LYS A 55 1.52 -2.80 22.90
CA LYS A 55 1.13 -1.80 23.93
C LYS A 55 1.45 -0.37 23.52
N ASN A 56 2.61 -0.12 22.90
CA ASN A 56 3.10 1.23 22.62
C ASN A 56 2.96 1.66 21.16
N ALA A 57 2.72 0.72 20.26
CA ALA A 57 2.68 0.97 18.83
C ALA A 57 1.56 0.18 18.12
N ALA A 58 0.63 -0.40 18.87
CA ALA A 58 -0.46 -1.19 18.35
C ALA A 58 -0.04 -2.27 17.32
N VAL A 59 1.14 -2.87 17.53
CA VAL A 59 1.58 -4.00 16.72
C VAL A 59 0.61 -5.16 16.92
N ARG A 60 0.20 -5.78 15.82
CA ARG A 60 -0.69 -6.94 15.79
C ARG A 60 0.00 -8.10 15.12
N GLY A 61 -0.37 -9.33 15.48
CA GLY A 61 0.18 -10.55 14.92
C GLY A 61 1.58 -10.91 15.41
N ALA A 62 2.18 -10.10 16.28
CA ALA A 62 3.43 -10.36 16.99
C ALA A 62 3.52 -9.50 18.26
N ASP A 63 4.38 -9.89 19.20
CA ASP A 63 4.63 -9.10 20.41
C ASP A 63 5.35 -7.79 20.13
N HIS A 64 6.23 -7.80 19.13
CA HIS A 64 6.99 -6.66 18.63
C HIS A 64 7.40 -6.88 17.18
N LEU A 65 7.86 -5.83 16.50
CA LEU A 65 8.45 -5.98 15.16
C LEU A 65 9.84 -6.59 15.27
N SER A 66 10.14 -7.57 14.42
CA SER A 66 11.38 -8.35 14.48
C SER A 66 12.61 -7.62 13.96
N HIS A 67 12.44 -6.73 13.01
CA HIS A 67 13.54 -6.01 12.34
C HIS A 67 13.07 -4.67 11.79
N ASN A 68 14.02 -3.77 11.57
CA ASN A 68 13.76 -2.48 10.96
C ASN A 68 13.36 -2.63 9.49
N ILE A 69 12.48 -1.75 9.03
CA ILE A 69 12.11 -1.67 7.63
C ILE A 69 13.28 -1.09 6.85
N LYS A 70 13.68 -1.77 5.78
CA LYS A 70 14.76 -1.39 4.88
C LYS A 70 14.30 -1.17 3.45
N PHE A 71 13.15 -1.70 3.10
CA PHE A 71 12.53 -1.60 1.79
C PHE A 71 11.15 -0.98 1.92
N ILE A 72 10.89 0.07 1.15
CA ILE A 72 9.59 0.73 1.07
C ILE A 72 9.04 0.58 -0.34
N TRP A 73 7.82 0.05 -0.42
CA TRP A 73 7.02 0.07 -1.65
C TRP A 73 5.78 0.91 -1.40
N ASN A 74 5.74 2.10 -1.99
CA ASN A 74 4.63 3.03 -1.88
C ASN A 74 3.81 3.00 -3.18
N THR A 75 2.60 2.50 -3.09
CA THR A 75 1.67 2.46 -4.22
C THR A 75 0.64 3.54 -4.05
N GLN A 76 0.53 4.39 -5.05
CA GLN A 76 -0.43 5.49 -5.14
C GLN A 76 -0.49 6.37 -3.87
N GLY A 77 -0.39 7.63 -4.06
CA GLY A 77 -0.48 8.60 -2.99
C GLY A 77 0.85 9.09 -2.43
N ASN A 78 0.83 10.32 -2.01
CA ASN A 78 1.97 11.05 -1.49
C ASN A 78 2.19 10.78 0.01
N THR A 79 2.20 9.48 0.40
CA THR A 79 2.11 9.04 1.79
C THR A 79 3.38 9.34 2.59
N LEU A 80 4.55 9.19 1.98
CA LEU A 80 5.83 9.23 2.71
C LEU A 80 6.15 10.62 3.26
N ILE A 81 5.71 11.66 2.59
CA ILE A 81 6.07 13.04 2.93
C ILE A 81 4.87 13.92 3.28
N ASN A 82 3.69 13.60 2.80
CA ASN A 82 2.53 14.49 2.95
C ASN A 82 1.58 14.10 4.09
N GLN A 83 1.43 12.81 4.39
CA GLN A 83 0.42 12.35 5.34
C GLN A 83 0.86 12.33 6.80
N HIS A 84 2.09 12.70 7.11
CA HIS A 84 2.65 12.62 8.45
C HIS A 84 3.19 13.97 8.90
N GLY A 85 3.12 14.22 10.22
CA GLY A 85 3.81 15.33 10.84
C GLY A 85 5.32 15.10 10.88
N GLY A 86 6.09 16.16 11.12
CA GLY A 86 7.56 16.07 11.29
C GLY A 86 8.32 15.86 9.98
N ILE A 87 7.89 16.50 8.92
CA ILE A 87 8.41 16.36 7.55
C ILE A 87 9.94 16.43 7.44
N ASN A 88 10.59 17.27 8.26
CA ASN A 88 12.04 17.38 8.27
C ASN A 88 12.74 16.13 8.82
N GLN A 89 12.09 15.41 9.73
CA GLN A 89 12.58 14.13 10.22
C GLN A 89 12.37 13.03 9.18
N LEU A 90 11.19 13.01 8.56
CA LEU A 90 10.87 12.03 7.49
C LEU A 90 11.88 12.16 6.35
N ARG A 91 12.16 13.37 5.92
CA ARG A 91 13.15 13.66 4.88
C ARG A 91 14.52 13.07 5.23
N LYS A 92 15.01 13.28 6.46
CA LYS A 92 16.29 12.71 6.89
C LYS A 92 16.31 11.18 6.88
N ILE A 93 15.18 10.55 7.17
CA ILE A 93 15.04 9.08 7.11
C ILE A 93 15.09 8.59 5.66
N LEU A 94 14.38 9.27 4.76
CA LEU A 94 14.29 8.89 3.35
C LEU A 94 15.57 9.18 2.56
N GLU A 95 16.39 10.14 3.01
CA GLU A 95 17.68 10.50 2.42
C GLU A 95 18.86 9.67 2.97
N ASP A 96 18.64 8.79 3.93
CA ASP A 96 19.68 7.96 4.54
C ASP A 96 19.59 6.51 4.11
N ASP A 97 20.41 6.10 3.14
CA ASP A 97 20.48 4.74 2.60
C ASP A 97 20.84 3.68 3.67
N LYS A 98 21.39 4.09 4.83
CA LYS A 98 21.63 3.18 5.94
C LYS A 98 20.34 2.86 6.69
N LEU A 99 19.37 3.76 6.64
CA LEU A 99 18.05 3.58 7.25
C LEU A 99 17.09 2.90 6.29
N VAL A 100 16.94 3.39 5.08
CA VAL A 100 16.10 2.81 4.03
C VAL A 100 16.96 2.50 2.81
N GLU A 101 17.13 1.23 2.51
CA GLU A 101 18.04 0.77 1.45
C GLU A 101 17.43 0.88 0.04
N THR A 102 16.09 0.84 -0.06
CA THR A 102 15.42 0.96 -1.36
C THR A 102 14.01 1.49 -1.18
N ILE A 103 13.65 2.48 -1.98
CA ILE A 103 12.33 3.07 -2.05
C ILE A 103 11.81 2.93 -3.47
N VAL A 104 10.69 2.24 -3.63
CA VAL A 104 9.94 2.16 -4.87
C VAL A 104 8.64 2.92 -4.72
N VAL A 105 8.33 3.79 -5.66
CA VAL A 105 7.06 4.49 -5.74
C VAL A 105 6.36 4.13 -7.03
N VAL A 106 5.12 3.68 -6.93
CA VAL A 106 4.21 3.45 -8.05
C VAL A 106 3.19 4.57 -8.03
N ASP A 107 3.26 5.49 -8.98
CA ASP A 107 2.37 6.66 -9.02
C ASP A 107 2.23 7.18 -10.46
N ASN A 108 1.10 7.83 -10.74
CA ASN A 108 0.86 8.49 -12.01
C ASN A 108 1.40 9.93 -12.07
N GLN A 109 1.95 10.42 -10.96
CA GLN A 109 2.51 11.75 -10.85
C GLN A 109 3.83 11.74 -10.08
N MET A 110 4.70 12.70 -10.40
CA MET A 110 5.93 12.92 -9.64
C MET A 110 5.63 13.69 -8.34
N THR A 111 5.03 12.99 -7.39
CA THR A 111 4.68 13.52 -6.06
C THR A 111 5.94 13.87 -5.25
N PRO A 112 5.83 14.67 -4.19
CA PRO A 112 6.93 14.87 -3.24
C PRO A 112 7.50 13.57 -2.68
N SER A 113 6.67 12.54 -2.44
CA SER A 113 7.13 11.21 -2.03
C SER A 113 7.92 10.50 -3.13
N ALA A 114 7.49 10.61 -4.39
CA ALA A 114 8.18 10.01 -5.53
C ALA A 114 9.59 10.60 -5.76
N LYS A 115 9.85 11.83 -5.30
CA LYS A 115 11.19 12.46 -5.39
C LYS A 115 12.25 11.82 -4.48
N PHE A 116 11.84 11.01 -3.53
CA PHE A 116 12.75 10.23 -2.66
C PHE A 116 12.92 8.79 -3.14
N ALA A 117 12.24 8.38 -4.21
CA ALA A 117 12.29 7.02 -4.69
C ALA A 117 13.58 6.76 -5.48
N ASP A 118 14.15 5.57 -5.29
CA ASP A 118 15.19 5.02 -6.16
C ASP A 118 14.60 4.57 -7.50
N TYR A 119 13.34 4.09 -7.45
CA TYR A 119 12.61 3.67 -8.64
C TYR A 119 11.21 4.26 -8.61
N VAL A 120 10.83 4.94 -9.69
CA VAL A 120 9.45 5.37 -9.93
C VAL A 120 8.88 4.52 -11.05
N LEU A 121 7.82 3.80 -10.77
CA LEU A 121 7.10 2.99 -11.75
C LEU A 121 5.83 3.75 -12.14
N PRO A 122 5.65 4.08 -13.42
CA PRO A 122 4.52 4.88 -13.86
C PRO A 122 3.22 4.05 -13.84
N ASP A 123 2.27 4.45 -13.00
CA ASP A 123 0.94 3.88 -12.91
C ASP A 123 -0.02 4.57 -13.88
N THR A 124 -1.13 3.94 -14.18
CA THR A 124 -2.23 4.51 -14.93
C THR A 124 -3.12 5.41 -14.07
N MET A 125 -3.85 6.30 -14.71
CA MET A 125 -4.98 6.97 -14.08
C MET A 125 -6.22 6.08 -14.14
N ASN A 126 -7.18 6.31 -13.24
CA ASN A 126 -8.44 5.56 -13.22
C ASN A 126 -9.22 5.66 -14.54
N GLN A 127 -9.07 6.76 -15.27
CA GLN A 127 -9.75 6.96 -16.56
C GLN A 127 -9.12 6.17 -17.72
N GLU A 128 -7.93 5.62 -17.52
CA GLU A 128 -7.18 4.88 -18.55
C GLU A 128 -7.42 3.37 -18.50
N ILE A 129 -8.16 2.89 -17.49
CA ILE A 129 -8.45 1.49 -17.26
C ILE A 129 -9.93 1.27 -16.95
N ASP A 130 -10.41 0.05 -17.15
CA ASP A 130 -11.71 -0.37 -16.61
C ASP A 130 -11.53 -0.76 -15.15
N GLU A 131 -12.33 -0.20 -14.25
CA GLU A 131 -12.20 -0.41 -12.82
C GLU A 131 -13.57 -0.57 -12.14
N LEU A 132 -13.56 -1.29 -11.03
CA LEU A 132 -14.69 -1.37 -10.12
C LEU A 132 -14.31 -0.71 -8.79
N GLU A 133 -15.01 0.35 -8.43
CA GLU A 133 -14.81 1.04 -7.17
C GLU A 133 -15.94 0.70 -6.21
N GLY A 134 -15.59 0.25 -5.03
CA GLY A 134 -16.51 0.00 -3.94
C GLY A 134 -16.30 0.98 -2.79
N ASP A 135 -17.26 1.05 -1.89
CA ASP A 135 -17.13 1.91 -0.71
C ASP A 135 -15.94 1.48 0.15
N ALA A 136 -15.03 2.40 0.35
CA ALA A 136 -13.89 2.20 1.23
C ALA A 136 -13.90 3.11 2.47
N TYR A 137 -14.59 4.26 2.45
CA TYR A 137 -14.24 5.28 3.44
C TYR A 137 -15.35 6.14 4.02
N ALA A 138 -16.43 6.38 3.34
CA ALA A 138 -17.10 7.62 3.66
C ALA A 138 -18.61 7.66 3.60
N VAL A 139 -19.29 6.61 3.29
CA VAL A 139 -20.70 6.72 2.92
C VAL A 139 -21.65 6.15 3.97
N GLY A 140 -21.16 5.91 5.16
CA GLY A 140 -22.00 5.42 6.25
C GLY A 140 -22.59 4.04 5.96
N ASP A 141 -23.91 3.94 5.97
CA ASP A 141 -24.62 2.67 5.86
C ASP A 141 -24.97 2.28 4.40
N TYR A 142 -24.38 2.92 3.41
CA TYR A 142 -24.68 2.64 2.00
C TYR A 142 -23.61 1.78 1.36
N ASN A 143 -24.03 0.67 0.77
CA ASN A 143 -23.21 -0.13 -0.12
C ASN A 143 -23.38 0.35 -1.54
N TYR A 144 -22.27 0.58 -2.23
CA TYR A 144 -22.30 0.85 -3.65
C TYR A 144 -21.13 0.18 -4.37
N LEU A 145 -21.34 -0.13 -5.62
CA LEU A 145 -20.31 -0.56 -6.54
C LEU A 145 -20.42 0.33 -7.77
N ILE A 146 -19.35 1.02 -8.11
CA ILE A 146 -19.27 1.90 -9.26
C ILE A 146 -18.45 1.19 -10.33
N ALA A 147 -19.04 0.99 -11.50
CA ALA A 147 -18.30 0.61 -12.69
C ALA A 147 -17.69 1.87 -13.32
N CYS A 148 -16.39 1.93 -13.37
CA CYS A 148 -15.62 3.02 -13.96
C CYS A 148 -15.06 2.55 -15.32
N PRO A 149 -15.80 2.72 -16.43
CA PRO A 149 -15.30 2.30 -17.72
C PRO A 149 -14.13 3.20 -18.17
N LYS A 150 -13.18 2.61 -18.86
CA LYS A 150 -12.09 3.32 -19.50
C LYS A 150 -12.62 4.46 -20.37
N ALA A 151 -12.07 5.65 -20.19
CA ALA A 151 -12.45 6.87 -20.91
C ALA A 151 -11.30 7.46 -21.74
N ALA A 152 -10.06 7.02 -21.51
CA ALA A 152 -8.87 7.50 -22.20
C ALA A 152 -7.91 6.34 -22.50
N ASP A 153 -7.06 6.50 -23.50
CA ASP A 153 -6.01 5.53 -23.77
C ASP A 153 -4.82 5.76 -22.83
N ILE A 154 -4.17 4.64 -22.45
CA ILE A 154 -2.91 4.69 -21.71
C ILE A 154 -1.86 5.38 -22.58
N LEU A 155 -1.20 6.37 -21.99
CA LEU A 155 -0.13 7.11 -22.66
C LEU A 155 1.24 6.62 -22.15
N TRP A 156 2.24 6.61 -23.03
CA TRP A 156 3.61 6.22 -22.74
C TRP A 156 3.77 4.80 -22.16
N ASP A 157 4.68 4.62 -21.21
CA ASP A 157 5.00 3.33 -20.59
C ASP A 157 4.24 3.07 -19.28
N GLN A 158 3.15 3.79 -19.04
CA GLN A 158 2.29 3.57 -17.88
C GLN A 158 1.67 2.17 -17.93
N ARG A 159 1.56 1.55 -16.77
CA ARG A 159 0.94 0.24 -16.62
C ARG A 159 0.04 0.22 -15.40
N PRO A 160 -1.13 -0.45 -15.48
CA PRO A 160 -1.94 -0.69 -14.30
C PRO A 160 -1.13 -1.34 -13.18
N ASN A 161 -1.35 -0.93 -11.95
CA ASN A 161 -0.64 -1.49 -10.80
C ASN A 161 -0.74 -3.02 -10.74
N PHE A 162 -1.88 -3.59 -11.14
CA PHE A 162 -2.04 -5.03 -11.26
C PHE A 162 -0.99 -5.66 -12.18
N GLU A 163 -0.75 -5.08 -13.34
CA GLU A 163 0.23 -5.56 -14.32
C GLU A 163 1.67 -5.42 -13.80
N ILE A 164 1.97 -4.33 -13.11
CA ILE A 164 3.27 -4.13 -12.47
C ILE A 164 3.52 -5.26 -11.45
N MET A 165 2.53 -5.55 -10.62
CA MET A 165 2.63 -6.60 -9.60
C MET A 165 2.63 -8.00 -10.22
N ARG A 166 1.92 -8.22 -11.32
CA ARG A 166 1.95 -9.47 -12.08
C ARG A 166 3.35 -9.76 -12.62
N GLU A 167 4.00 -8.77 -13.23
CA GLU A 167 5.37 -8.91 -13.71
C GLU A 167 6.37 -9.21 -12.57
N MET A 168 6.16 -8.65 -11.40
CA MET A 168 6.93 -8.98 -10.20
C MET A 168 6.67 -10.44 -9.77
N ALA A 169 5.41 -10.84 -9.69
CA ALA A 169 5.01 -12.19 -9.31
C ALA A 169 5.58 -13.25 -10.26
N LYS A 170 5.62 -12.94 -11.57
CA LYS A 170 6.26 -13.79 -12.59
C LYS A 170 7.76 -14.00 -12.31
N ARG A 171 8.49 -12.93 -11.97
CA ARG A 171 9.91 -13.03 -11.63
C ARG A 171 10.17 -13.84 -10.36
N PHE A 172 9.21 -13.84 -9.43
CA PHE A 172 9.26 -14.67 -8.23
C PHE A 172 8.71 -16.10 -8.43
N GLY A 173 8.20 -16.44 -9.62
CA GLY A 173 7.63 -17.75 -9.92
C GLY A 173 6.29 -18.01 -9.19
N VAL A 174 5.54 -16.96 -8.90
CA VAL A 174 4.25 -17.04 -8.19
C VAL A 174 3.10 -16.34 -8.95
N GLU A 175 3.25 -16.14 -10.26
CA GLU A 175 2.25 -15.47 -11.11
C GLU A 175 0.88 -16.11 -10.98
N ASP A 176 0.78 -17.44 -11.12
CA ASP A 176 -0.51 -18.15 -11.03
C ASP A 176 -1.19 -17.96 -9.67
N LYS A 177 -0.41 -17.84 -8.59
CA LYS A 177 -0.96 -17.58 -7.26
C LYS A 177 -1.43 -16.14 -7.10
N TYR A 178 -0.80 -15.23 -7.80
CA TYR A 178 -1.16 -13.81 -7.78
C TYR A 178 -2.40 -13.53 -8.60
N THR A 179 -2.44 -14.06 -9.81
CA THR A 179 -3.53 -13.82 -10.76
C THR A 179 -4.73 -14.76 -10.59
N GLU A 180 -4.52 -15.91 -9.93
CA GLU A 180 -5.51 -17.00 -9.89
C GLU A 180 -5.95 -17.43 -11.31
N GLY A 181 -5.06 -17.30 -12.30
CA GLY A 181 -5.33 -17.56 -13.71
C GLY A 181 -6.20 -16.51 -14.40
N ARG A 182 -6.41 -15.34 -13.77
CA ARG A 182 -7.18 -14.22 -14.34
C ARG A 182 -6.29 -13.27 -15.09
N THR A 183 -6.87 -12.56 -16.04
CA THR A 183 -6.29 -11.38 -16.70
C THR A 183 -6.92 -10.12 -16.15
N TYR A 184 -6.23 -9.01 -16.30
CA TYR A 184 -6.78 -7.69 -16.03
C TYR A 184 -7.85 -7.36 -17.07
#